data_f2f0ae05d7ed6d71c8469bfeed1af46b
#
_entry.id   f2f0ae05d7ed6d71c8469bfeed1af46b
#
_cell.length_a   1.000
_cell.length_b   1.000
_cell.length_c   1.000
_cell.angle_alpha   90.00
_cell.angle_beta   90.00
_cell.angle_gamma   90.00
#
_symmetry.space_group_name_H-M   'P 1'
#
loop_
_entity.id
_entity.type
_entity.pdbx_description
1 polymer ?
#
loop_
_entity_poly.entity_id
_entity_poly.type
_entity_poly.pdbx_seq_one_letter_code
_entity_poly.pdbx_strand_id
1 'polypeptide(L)'
;MPDVVLPVLNERGALPWVLERMPAGYAPIVVDNGSTDGSGELASSLGARVVREPTPGFGAACFAGLVAAEDDLVCFMDCDASFDPRELGRVADPVAHGTADLALGARRPAPGASWPPHARAANALLALELRRRTGVRVTDIGPMRAARREALLELGIRDRRFGWPLEMVLRAAVAGWRIEEAPVTYLAREGRSKVTGTMRGTLRAVRDMAGVLG
;
A
#
# COMPACT_ATOMS: atom_id res chain seq x y z
N MET A 1 -4.31 13.24 13.44
CA MET A 1 -2.99 12.78 12.94
C MET A 1 -3.25 11.61 12.00
N PRO A 2 -3.00 11.73 10.69
CA PRO A 2 -3.28 10.62 9.78
C PRO A 2 -2.65 9.31 10.24
N ASP A 3 -3.41 8.24 10.24
CA ASP A 3 -2.92 6.90 10.52
C ASP A 3 -2.20 6.33 9.29
N VAL A 4 -1.06 5.66 9.50
CA VAL A 4 -0.28 5.05 8.43
C VAL A 4 -0.22 3.54 8.63
N VAL A 5 -0.99 2.82 7.85
CA VAL A 5 -1.03 1.36 7.86
C VAL A 5 0.20 0.80 7.15
N LEU A 6 1.00 0.05 7.87
CA LEU A 6 2.23 -0.59 7.43
C LEU A 6 2.07 -2.12 7.51
N PRO A 7 1.68 -2.81 6.42
CA PRO A 7 1.63 -4.26 6.39
C PRO A 7 3.03 -4.86 6.53
N VAL A 8 3.22 -5.74 7.50
CA VAL A 8 4.52 -6.32 7.83
C VAL A 8 4.46 -7.84 7.82
N LEU A 9 5.41 -8.45 7.13
CA LEU A 9 5.71 -9.88 7.21
C LEU A 9 7.22 -10.07 7.08
N ASN A 10 7.93 -10.30 8.19
CA ASN A 10 9.38 -10.46 8.23
C ASN A 10 10.12 -9.25 7.60
N GLU A 11 9.93 -8.07 8.16
CA GLU A 11 10.55 -6.81 7.73
C GLU A 11 11.41 -6.18 8.85
N ARG A 12 11.95 -7.01 9.76
CA ARG A 12 12.72 -6.57 10.92
C ARG A 12 13.87 -5.60 10.56
N GLY A 13 14.54 -5.84 9.43
CA GLY A 13 15.64 -4.98 8.97
C GLY A 13 15.19 -3.59 8.55
N ALA A 14 14.06 -3.49 7.85
CA ALA A 14 13.56 -2.23 7.30
C ALA A 14 12.81 -1.35 8.34
N LEU A 15 12.20 -1.97 9.34
CA LEU A 15 11.35 -1.30 10.34
C LEU A 15 12.00 -0.08 10.99
N PRO A 16 13.25 -0.14 11.52
CA PRO A 16 13.87 1.03 12.15
C PRO A 16 13.95 2.21 11.18
N TRP A 17 14.41 1.96 9.95
CA TRP A 17 14.57 2.99 8.94
C TRP A 17 13.23 3.65 8.56
N VAL A 18 12.16 2.85 8.46
CA VAL A 18 10.81 3.35 8.13
C VAL A 18 10.24 4.16 9.29
N LEU A 19 10.32 3.65 10.53
CA LEU A 19 9.72 4.31 11.68
C LEU A 19 10.46 5.59 12.07
N GLU A 20 11.80 5.63 12.00
CA GLU A 20 12.60 6.83 12.24
C GLU A 20 12.32 7.96 11.24
N ARG A 21 11.87 7.62 10.03
CA ARG A 21 11.53 8.59 8.97
C ARG A 21 10.07 8.97 8.92
N MET A 22 9.25 8.39 9.79
CA MET A 22 7.84 8.77 9.86
C MET A 22 7.72 10.27 10.20
N PRO A 23 7.07 11.08 9.36
CA PRO A 23 6.98 12.51 9.62
C PRO A 23 6.21 12.78 10.92
N ALA A 24 6.60 13.83 11.63
CA ALA A 24 5.82 14.34 12.75
C ALA A 24 4.38 14.61 12.29
N GLY A 25 3.39 14.17 13.06
CA GLY A 25 1.98 14.33 12.70
C GLY A 25 1.38 13.13 11.95
N TYR A 26 2.12 12.04 11.75
CA TYR A 26 1.60 10.74 11.26
C TYR A 26 1.73 9.68 12.34
N ALA A 27 0.73 8.80 12.45
CA ALA A 27 0.70 7.72 13.44
C ALA A 27 0.88 6.34 12.75
N PRO A 28 2.04 5.67 12.89
CA PRO A 28 2.25 4.37 12.27
C PRO A 28 1.47 3.27 12.98
N ILE A 29 0.74 2.47 12.21
CA ILE A 29 0.08 1.23 12.61
C ILE A 29 0.78 0.08 11.88
N VAL A 30 1.65 -0.60 12.57
CA VAL A 30 2.33 -1.80 12.06
C VAL A 30 1.38 -2.98 12.17
N VAL A 31 1.03 -3.58 11.04
CA VAL A 31 0.18 -4.78 11.03
C VAL A 31 1.04 -6.00 10.77
N ASP A 32 1.33 -6.73 11.84
CA ASP A 32 2.11 -7.98 11.77
C ASP A 32 1.25 -9.13 11.27
N ASN A 33 1.51 -9.58 10.06
CA ASN A 33 0.77 -10.63 9.39
C ASN A 33 1.46 -12.01 9.49
N GLY A 34 1.90 -12.33 10.70
CA GLY A 34 2.50 -13.63 11.01
C GLY A 34 4.03 -13.66 10.81
N SER A 35 4.74 -12.60 11.18
CA SER A 35 6.21 -12.57 11.18
C SER A 35 6.81 -13.59 12.16
N THR A 36 7.95 -14.15 11.78
CA THR A 36 8.72 -15.11 12.57
C THR A 36 10.12 -14.60 12.94
N ASP A 37 10.44 -13.36 12.53
CA ASP A 37 11.75 -12.74 12.72
C ASP A 37 11.78 -11.71 13.87
N GLY A 38 10.68 -11.57 14.61
CA GLY A 38 10.55 -10.59 15.69
C GLY A 38 10.22 -9.17 15.22
N SER A 39 9.65 -9.03 14.00
CA SER A 39 9.22 -7.73 13.46
C SER A 39 8.20 -7.02 14.35
N GLY A 40 7.19 -7.75 14.84
CA GLY A 40 6.13 -7.16 15.68
C GLY A 40 6.65 -6.65 17.01
N GLU A 41 7.51 -7.42 17.68
CA GLU A 41 8.14 -7.05 18.94
C GLU A 41 9.07 -5.83 18.77
N LEU A 42 9.84 -5.79 17.68
CA LEU A 42 10.70 -4.66 17.36
C LEU A 42 9.86 -3.39 17.11
N ALA A 43 8.80 -3.47 16.29
CA ALA A 43 7.93 -2.33 16.02
C ALA A 43 7.34 -1.75 17.31
N SER A 44 6.87 -2.61 18.22
CA SER A 44 6.37 -2.20 19.53
C SER A 44 7.44 -1.51 20.37
N SER A 45 8.67 -2.03 20.37
CA SER A 45 9.80 -1.43 21.12
C SER A 45 10.22 -0.06 20.56
N LEU A 46 9.95 0.20 19.27
CA LEU A 46 10.17 1.48 18.60
C LEU A 46 9.00 2.46 18.75
N GLY A 47 7.99 2.11 19.55
CA GLY A 47 6.84 2.97 19.86
C GLY A 47 5.72 2.97 18.82
N ALA A 48 5.75 2.07 17.82
CA ALA A 48 4.65 1.93 16.89
C ALA A 48 3.48 1.17 17.53
N ARG A 49 2.25 1.53 17.15
CA ARG A 49 1.06 0.73 17.45
C ARG A 49 1.12 -0.56 16.61
N VAL A 50 1.04 -1.71 17.27
CA VAL A 50 1.10 -3.01 16.60
C VAL A 50 -0.26 -3.70 16.62
N VAL A 51 -0.71 -4.13 15.44
CA VAL A 51 -1.91 -4.96 15.24
C VAL A 51 -1.45 -6.32 14.74
N ARG A 52 -1.95 -7.42 15.32
CA ARG A 52 -1.68 -8.78 14.84
C ARG A 52 -2.83 -9.26 13.98
N GLU A 53 -2.54 -9.61 12.72
CA GLU A 53 -3.50 -10.21 11.80
C GLU A 53 -3.09 -11.67 11.49
N PRO A 54 -3.80 -12.66 12.07
CA PRO A 54 -3.45 -14.07 11.91
C PRO A 54 -3.79 -14.63 10.53
N THR A 55 -4.73 -14.00 9.80
CA THR A 55 -5.10 -14.44 8.46
C THR A 55 -4.04 -14.03 7.46
N PRO A 56 -3.32 -14.98 6.82
CA PRO A 56 -2.26 -14.62 5.90
C PRO A 56 -2.79 -13.89 4.65
N GLY A 57 -2.22 -12.74 4.35
CA GLY A 57 -2.54 -11.98 3.14
C GLY A 57 -2.27 -10.49 3.24
N PHE A 58 -1.75 -9.90 2.18
CA PHE A 58 -1.47 -8.47 2.12
C PHE A 58 -2.74 -7.64 2.37
N GLY A 59 -3.84 -7.99 1.69
CA GLY A 59 -5.13 -7.32 1.87
C GLY A 59 -5.73 -7.56 3.26
N ALA A 60 -5.46 -8.70 3.91
CA ALA A 60 -5.88 -8.95 5.29
C ALA A 60 -5.17 -7.96 6.25
N ALA A 61 -3.86 -7.81 6.10
CA ALA A 61 -3.10 -6.84 6.88
C ALA A 61 -3.56 -5.39 6.63
N CYS A 62 -3.76 -5.00 5.37
CA CYS A 62 -4.28 -3.67 5.04
C CYS A 62 -5.66 -3.43 5.67
N PHE A 63 -6.54 -4.40 5.58
CA PHE A 63 -7.89 -4.28 6.14
C PHE A 63 -7.88 -4.22 7.67
N ALA A 64 -7.08 -5.06 8.34
CA ALA A 64 -6.93 -5.02 9.79
C ALA A 64 -6.40 -3.66 10.26
N GLY A 65 -5.43 -3.08 9.55
CA GLY A 65 -4.93 -1.74 9.81
C GLY A 65 -5.99 -0.66 9.59
N LEU A 66 -6.78 -0.76 8.52
CA LEU A 66 -7.89 0.17 8.24
C LEU A 66 -8.95 0.15 9.35
N VAL A 67 -9.30 -1.04 9.85
CA VAL A 67 -10.25 -1.19 10.97
C VAL A 67 -9.67 -0.61 12.25
N ALA A 68 -8.38 -0.83 12.50
CA ALA A 68 -7.69 -0.34 13.69
C ALA A 68 -7.38 1.16 13.65
N ALA A 69 -7.39 1.80 12.49
CA ALA A 69 -7.20 3.23 12.35
C ALA A 69 -8.29 4.01 13.09
N GLU A 70 -7.93 5.16 13.64
CA GLU A 70 -8.83 6.00 14.43
C GLU A 70 -9.01 7.39 13.80
N ASP A 71 -8.02 7.85 13.02
CA ASP A 71 -8.11 9.11 12.29
C ASP A 71 -9.00 8.98 11.05
N ASP A 72 -9.58 10.09 10.63
CA ASP A 72 -10.38 10.15 9.42
C ASP A 72 -9.55 9.93 8.14
N LEU A 73 -8.28 10.33 8.14
CA LEU A 73 -7.37 10.14 7.01
C LEU A 73 -6.45 8.95 7.26
N VAL A 74 -6.51 7.96 6.37
CA VAL A 74 -5.67 6.76 6.43
C VAL A 74 -4.75 6.69 5.23
N CYS A 75 -3.47 6.51 5.51
CA CYS A 75 -2.43 6.22 4.53
C CYS A 75 -2.04 4.74 4.57
N PHE A 76 -1.57 4.21 3.45
CA PHE A 76 -0.97 2.88 3.34
C PHE A 76 0.39 3.00 2.70
N MET A 77 1.35 2.20 3.15
CA MET A 77 2.69 2.14 2.56
C MET A 77 3.34 0.79 2.89
N ASP A 78 4.13 0.25 1.96
CA ASP A 78 4.95 -0.92 2.24
C ASP A 78 6.05 -0.59 3.27
N CYS A 79 6.37 -1.55 4.14
CA CYS A 79 7.35 -1.39 5.24
C CYS A 79 8.71 -2.03 4.94
N ASP A 80 9.12 -2.07 3.66
CA ASP A 80 10.34 -2.72 3.18
C ASP A 80 11.44 -1.72 2.74
N ALA A 81 11.33 -0.48 3.19
CA ALA A 81 12.20 0.64 2.84
C ALA A 81 12.20 1.03 1.34
N SER A 82 11.28 0.47 0.53
CA SER A 82 11.16 0.86 -0.88
C SER A 82 10.50 2.22 -1.09
N PHE A 83 9.93 2.81 -0.04
CA PHE A 83 9.36 4.15 -0.03
C PHE A 83 9.85 4.95 1.17
N ASP A 84 10.11 6.21 0.97
CA ASP A 84 10.45 7.11 2.06
C ASP A 84 9.16 7.66 2.72
N PRO A 85 8.93 7.39 4.01
CA PRO A 85 7.75 7.92 4.71
C PRO A 85 7.60 9.44 4.64
N ARG A 86 8.69 10.18 4.47
CA ARG A 86 8.68 11.64 4.31
C ARG A 86 7.93 12.11 3.07
N GLU A 87 7.64 11.22 2.13
CA GLU A 87 6.83 11.53 0.94
C GLU A 87 5.32 11.25 1.13
N LEU A 88 4.88 10.81 2.32
CA LEU A 88 3.46 10.55 2.61
C LEU A 88 2.56 11.76 2.34
N GLY A 89 3.04 12.97 2.58
CA GLY A 89 2.29 14.20 2.26
C GLY A 89 1.86 14.30 0.80
N ARG A 90 2.62 13.71 -0.14
CA ARG A 90 2.28 13.71 -1.56
C ARG A 90 0.94 13.02 -1.87
N VAL A 91 0.56 12.03 -1.07
CA VAL A 91 -0.73 11.32 -1.20
C VAL A 91 -1.74 11.77 -0.14
N ALA A 92 -1.30 12.17 1.04
CA ALA A 92 -2.18 12.60 2.11
C ALA A 92 -2.80 13.97 1.85
N ASP A 93 -2.00 14.95 1.38
CA ASP A 93 -2.45 16.33 1.20
C ASP A 93 -3.61 16.49 0.22
N PRO A 94 -3.64 15.83 -0.97
CA PRO A 94 -4.79 15.92 -1.87
C PRO A 94 -6.10 15.47 -1.22
N VAL A 95 -6.05 14.42 -0.39
CA VAL A 95 -7.23 13.92 0.32
C VAL A 95 -7.60 14.82 1.49
N ALA A 96 -6.61 15.31 2.25
CA ALA A 96 -6.82 16.22 3.36
C ALA A 96 -7.49 17.53 2.90
N HIS A 97 -7.04 18.09 1.76
CA HIS A 97 -7.61 19.30 1.16
C HIS A 97 -8.89 19.07 0.35
N GLY A 98 -9.32 17.82 0.20
CA GLY A 98 -10.54 17.47 -0.52
C GLY A 98 -10.45 17.65 -2.04
N THR A 99 -9.26 17.64 -2.64
CA THR A 99 -9.07 17.64 -4.10
C THR A 99 -9.18 16.23 -4.68
N ALA A 100 -8.79 15.24 -3.91
CA ALA A 100 -8.94 13.81 -4.24
C ALA A 100 -9.73 13.07 -3.15
N ASP A 101 -10.41 12.00 -3.54
CA ASP A 101 -11.05 11.05 -2.64
C ASP A 101 -10.14 9.83 -2.40
N LEU A 102 -9.30 9.50 -3.40
CA LEU A 102 -8.21 8.52 -3.32
C LEU A 102 -6.97 9.10 -4.01
N ALA A 103 -5.85 9.15 -3.30
CA ALA A 103 -4.57 9.52 -3.87
C ALA A 103 -3.61 8.32 -3.90
N LEU A 104 -2.88 8.16 -5.01
CA LEU A 104 -1.96 7.05 -5.28
C LEU A 104 -0.55 7.59 -5.51
N GLY A 105 0.45 6.92 -4.96
CA GLY A 105 1.85 7.20 -5.23
C GLY A 105 2.32 6.45 -6.47
N ALA A 106 2.56 7.17 -7.57
CA ALA A 106 3.12 6.59 -8.79
C ALA A 106 4.66 6.48 -8.66
N ARG A 107 5.17 5.26 -8.74
CA ARG A 107 6.58 4.94 -8.53
C ARG A 107 7.49 5.60 -9.56
N ARG A 108 8.51 6.32 -9.07
CA ARG A 108 9.62 6.87 -9.86
C ARG A 108 10.92 6.24 -9.34
N PRO A 109 11.48 5.24 -10.04
CA PRO A 109 12.67 4.56 -9.58
C PRO A 109 13.86 5.53 -9.39
N ALA A 110 14.46 5.51 -8.20
CA ALA A 110 15.69 6.21 -7.91
C ALA A 110 16.89 5.54 -8.63
N PRO A 111 18.01 6.24 -8.82
CA PRO A 111 19.24 5.61 -9.29
C PRO A 111 19.60 4.40 -8.42
N GLY A 112 19.86 3.25 -9.07
CA GLY A 112 20.18 1.99 -8.38
C GLY A 112 18.97 1.20 -7.88
N ALA A 113 17.75 1.74 -7.89
CA ALA A 113 16.55 0.98 -7.57
C ALA A 113 16.18 0.04 -8.74
N SER A 114 15.90 -1.21 -8.40
CA SER A 114 15.49 -2.22 -9.39
C SER A 114 13.99 -2.46 -9.31
N TRP A 115 13.25 -1.97 -10.29
CA TRP A 115 11.89 -2.40 -10.54
C TRP A 115 11.89 -3.39 -11.71
N PRO A 116 11.68 -4.70 -11.45
CA PRO A 116 11.82 -5.73 -12.47
C PRO A 116 10.96 -5.44 -13.71
N PRO A 117 11.49 -5.61 -14.94
CA PRO A 117 10.74 -5.31 -16.17
C PRO A 117 9.40 -6.04 -16.28
N HIS A 118 9.33 -7.31 -15.85
CA HIS A 118 8.08 -8.08 -15.85
C HIS A 118 7.03 -7.50 -14.88
N ALA A 119 7.46 -7.00 -13.72
CA ALA A 119 6.54 -6.36 -12.76
C ALA A 119 6.05 -5.00 -13.30
N ARG A 120 6.91 -4.24 -13.99
CA ARG A 120 6.52 -3.00 -14.67
C ARG A 120 5.50 -3.27 -15.78
N ALA A 121 5.74 -4.30 -16.61
CA ALA A 121 4.82 -4.69 -17.68
C ALA A 121 3.47 -5.14 -17.10
N ALA A 122 3.46 -5.95 -16.05
CA ALA A 122 2.23 -6.38 -15.38
C ALA A 122 1.46 -5.17 -14.82
N ASN A 123 2.13 -4.24 -14.15
CA ASN A 123 1.51 -3.02 -13.64
C ASN A 123 0.90 -2.16 -14.77
N ALA A 124 1.62 -1.99 -15.89
CA ALA A 124 1.13 -1.23 -17.04
C ALA A 124 -0.13 -1.88 -17.68
N LEU A 125 -0.16 -3.21 -17.77
CA LEU A 125 -1.32 -3.94 -18.25
C LEU A 125 -2.53 -3.78 -17.33
N LEU A 126 -2.32 -3.85 -16.01
CA LEU A 126 -3.39 -3.64 -15.02
C LEU A 126 -3.92 -2.20 -15.08
N ALA A 127 -3.04 -1.20 -15.19
CA ALA A 127 -3.43 0.20 -15.34
C ALA A 127 -4.22 0.44 -16.65
N LEU A 128 -3.79 -0.19 -17.75
CA LEU A 128 -4.51 -0.14 -19.01
C LEU A 128 -5.91 -0.76 -18.92
N GLU A 129 -6.03 -1.94 -18.31
CA GLU A 129 -7.31 -2.62 -18.13
C GLU A 129 -8.24 -1.84 -17.21
N LEU A 130 -7.71 -1.26 -16.14
CA LEU A 130 -8.47 -0.38 -15.26
C LEU A 130 -9.00 0.83 -16.04
N ARG A 131 -8.14 1.50 -16.83
CA ARG A 131 -8.57 2.60 -17.70
C ARG A 131 -9.65 2.20 -18.69
N ARG A 132 -9.51 1.01 -19.30
CA ARG A 132 -10.51 0.49 -20.26
C ARG A 132 -11.87 0.30 -19.62
N ARG A 133 -11.92 -0.20 -18.37
CA ARG A 133 -13.17 -0.49 -17.65
C ARG A 133 -13.82 0.72 -17.01
N THR A 134 -13.02 1.65 -16.50
CA THR A 134 -13.52 2.74 -15.65
C THR A 134 -13.31 4.14 -16.22
N GLY A 135 -12.48 4.27 -17.25
CA GLY A 135 -12.08 5.58 -17.77
C GLY A 135 -11.00 6.29 -16.92
N VAL A 136 -10.71 5.80 -15.72
CA VAL A 136 -9.71 6.40 -14.80
C VAL A 136 -8.30 6.24 -15.37
N ARG A 137 -7.56 7.35 -15.39
CA ARG A 137 -6.20 7.39 -15.93
C ARG A 137 -5.18 7.33 -14.80
N VAL A 138 -4.85 6.11 -14.37
CA VAL A 138 -3.72 5.85 -13.48
C VAL A 138 -2.60 5.16 -14.24
N THR A 139 -1.36 5.41 -13.86
CA THR A 139 -0.16 4.83 -14.47
C THR A 139 0.45 3.75 -13.59
N ASP A 140 0.17 3.78 -12.30
CA ASP A 140 0.70 2.85 -11.30
C ASP A 140 -0.35 2.48 -10.24
N ILE A 141 -0.42 1.20 -9.90
CA ILE A 141 -1.20 0.70 -8.77
C ILE A 141 -0.24 0.54 -7.58
N GLY A 142 0.39 1.66 -7.22
CA GLY A 142 1.42 1.70 -6.18
C GLY A 142 0.88 1.42 -4.78
N PRO A 143 1.72 0.94 -3.86
CA PRO A 143 1.32 0.63 -2.49
C PRO A 143 1.17 1.88 -1.61
N MET A 144 1.86 3.00 -1.90
CA MET A 144 1.64 4.25 -1.17
C MET A 144 0.34 4.90 -1.63
N ARG A 145 -0.58 5.13 -0.70
CA ARG A 145 -1.91 5.69 -1.01
C ARG A 145 -2.57 6.30 0.21
N ALA A 146 -3.55 7.18 -0.01
CA ALA A 146 -4.35 7.78 1.05
C ALA A 146 -5.81 7.92 0.63
N ALA A 147 -6.72 7.79 1.59
CA ALA A 147 -8.15 8.07 1.44
C ALA A 147 -8.80 8.31 2.82
N ARG A 148 -10.07 8.75 2.83
CA ARG A 148 -10.85 8.84 4.06
C ARG A 148 -11.21 7.45 4.56
N ARG A 149 -11.04 7.22 5.86
CA ARG A 149 -11.21 5.92 6.52
C ARG A 149 -12.62 5.34 6.30
N GLU A 150 -13.64 6.11 6.64
CA GLU A 150 -15.02 5.64 6.54
C GLU A 150 -15.41 5.35 5.10
N ALA A 151 -15.06 6.23 4.18
CA ALA A 151 -15.31 6.02 2.76
C ALA A 151 -14.63 4.74 2.24
N LEU A 152 -13.40 4.43 2.69
CA LEU A 152 -12.74 3.15 2.35
C LEU A 152 -13.48 1.93 2.92
N LEU A 153 -13.98 2.01 4.13
CA LEU A 153 -14.78 0.94 4.74
C LEU A 153 -16.08 0.71 3.96
N GLU A 154 -16.76 1.79 3.55
CA GLU A 154 -17.99 1.76 2.76
C GLU A 154 -17.80 1.19 1.35
N LEU A 155 -16.60 1.32 0.75
CA LEU A 155 -16.28 0.68 -0.53
C LEU A 155 -16.43 -0.83 -0.49
N GLY A 156 -16.38 -1.44 0.69
CA GLY A 156 -16.60 -2.87 0.90
C GLY A 156 -15.57 -3.74 0.15
N ILE A 157 -14.29 -3.36 0.17
CA ILE A 157 -13.19 -4.12 -0.46
C ILE A 157 -13.16 -5.53 0.16
N ARG A 158 -13.20 -6.56 -0.66
CA ARG A 158 -13.34 -7.96 -0.23
C ARG A 158 -12.06 -8.77 -0.32
N ASP A 159 -11.19 -8.46 -1.29
CA ASP A 159 -9.94 -9.19 -1.45
C ASP A 159 -9.06 -9.03 -0.19
N ARG A 160 -8.57 -10.13 0.34
CA ARG A 160 -7.68 -10.17 1.51
C ARG A 160 -6.25 -10.58 1.13
N ARG A 161 -5.97 -10.66 -0.19
CA ARG A 161 -4.68 -11.07 -0.73
C ARG A 161 -4.07 -9.94 -1.56
N PHE A 162 -3.49 -10.27 -2.71
CA PHE A 162 -2.80 -9.30 -3.56
C PHE A 162 -3.72 -8.51 -4.51
N GLY A 163 -4.99 -8.86 -4.60
CA GLY A 163 -6.00 -8.10 -5.35
C GLY A 163 -6.47 -6.83 -4.65
N TRP A 164 -6.28 -6.72 -3.31
CA TRP A 164 -6.76 -5.61 -2.50
C TRP A 164 -6.41 -4.22 -3.06
N PRO A 165 -5.16 -3.94 -3.51
CA PRO A 165 -4.82 -2.65 -4.09
C PRO A 165 -5.57 -2.31 -5.38
N LEU A 166 -5.79 -3.31 -6.23
CA LEU A 166 -6.52 -3.13 -7.49
C LEU A 166 -8.02 -2.99 -7.24
N GLU A 167 -8.59 -3.80 -6.35
CA GLU A 167 -10.01 -3.72 -5.99
C GLU A 167 -10.36 -2.36 -5.40
N MET A 168 -9.49 -1.80 -4.55
CA MET A 168 -9.67 -0.43 -4.03
C MET A 168 -9.86 0.58 -5.16
N VAL A 169 -8.94 0.61 -6.12
CA VAL A 169 -9.00 1.58 -7.23
C VAL A 169 -10.21 1.33 -8.12
N LEU A 170 -10.52 0.06 -8.42
CA LEU A 170 -11.69 -0.30 -9.22
C LEU A 170 -12.99 0.15 -8.57
N ARG A 171 -13.17 -0.16 -7.27
CA ARG A 171 -14.38 0.23 -6.54
C ARG A 171 -14.50 1.73 -6.37
N ALA A 172 -13.41 2.41 -6.07
CA ALA A 172 -13.36 3.87 -6.00
C ALA A 172 -13.77 4.50 -7.34
N ALA A 173 -13.25 3.98 -8.46
CA ALA A 173 -13.62 4.44 -9.80
C ALA A 173 -15.11 4.22 -10.12
N VAL A 174 -15.66 3.05 -9.79
CA VAL A 174 -17.08 2.73 -9.96
C VAL A 174 -17.97 3.61 -9.07
N ALA A 175 -17.51 3.95 -7.87
CA ALA A 175 -18.20 4.87 -6.97
C ALA A 175 -18.05 6.35 -7.37
N GLY A 176 -17.35 6.64 -8.47
CA GLY A 176 -17.19 8.02 -8.99
C GLY A 176 -16.20 8.87 -8.20
N TRP A 177 -15.28 8.26 -7.45
CA TRP A 177 -14.29 8.99 -6.70
C TRP A 177 -13.30 9.72 -7.60
N ARG A 178 -12.84 10.88 -7.14
CA ARG A 178 -11.72 11.61 -7.74
C ARG A 178 -10.42 10.92 -7.35
N ILE A 179 -9.77 10.29 -8.33
CA ILE A 179 -8.53 9.54 -8.13
C ILE A 179 -7.39 10.33 -8.72
N GLU A 180 -6.40 10.68 -7.90
CA GLU A 180 -5.19 11.40 -8.29
C GLU A 180 -3.93 10.58 -8.11
N GLU A 181 -2.92 10.82 -8.94
CA GLU A 181 -1.58 10.25 -8.80
C GLU A 181 -0.56 11.34 -8.48
N ALA A 182 0.29 11.07 -7.48
CA ALA A 182 1.46 11.88 -7.18
C ALA A 182 2.75 11.06 -7.40
N PRO A 183 3.82 11.61 -7.99
CA PRO A 183 5.07 10.89 -8.11
C PRO A 183 5.70 10.67 -6.74
N VAL A 184 6.08 9.43 -6.44
CA VAL A 184 6.81 9.04 -5.23
C VAL A 184 8.08 8.29 -5.59
N THR A 185 9.14 8.53 -4.84
CA THR A 185 10.44 7.91 -5.08
C THR A 185 10.40 6.42 -4.73
N TYR A 186 10.75 5.57 -5.68
CA TYR A 186 10.89 4.13 -5.45
C TYR A 186 12.35 3.80 -5.23
N LEU A 187 12.69 3.38 -4.02
CA LEU A 187 14.03 3.07 -3.56
C LEU A 187 14.36 1.57 -3.74
N ALA A 188 15.62 1.23 -3.59
CA ALA A 188 16.01 -0.16 -3.43
C ALA A 188 15.46 -0.67 -2.10
N ARG A 189 14.66 -1.75 -2.16
CA ARG A 189 14.08 -2.37 -0.95
C ARG A 189 15.15 -3.05 -0.11
N GLU A 190 14.93 -3.13 1.17
CA GLU A 190 15.70 -4.02 2.03
C GLU A 190 15.14 -5.44 1.97
N GLY A 191 16.04 -6.44 1.85
CA GLY A 191 15.65 -7.84 1.77
C GLY A 191 15.12 -8.31 0.41
N ARG A 192 14.45 -9.49 0.40
CA ARG A 192 13.91 -10.11 -0.82
C ARG A 192 12.42 -9.84 -0.97
N SER A 193 12.00 -9.47 -2.18
CA SER A 193 10.57 -9.34 -2.49
C SER A 193 9.84 -10.68 -2.29
N LYS A 194 8.79 -10.66 -1.48
CA LYS A 194 7.93 -11.83 -1.23
C LYS A 194 6.89 -12.03 -2.34
N VAL A 195 6.64 -11.01 -3.13
CA VAL A 195 5.64 -10.99 -4.22
C VAL A 195 6.31 -11.05 -5.58
N THR A 196 7.15 -10.07 -5.91
CA THR A 196 7.75 -9.93 -7.25
C THR A 196 9.15 -10.51 -7.37
N GLY A 197 9.75 -10.97 -6.27
CA GLY A 197 11.08 -11.58 -6.25
C GLY A 197 11.13 -13.00 -6.82
N THR A 198 9.97 -13.63 -7.09
CA THR A 198 9.88 -14.94 -7.73
C THR A 198 8.80 -14.94 -8.79
N MET A 199 9.01 -15.74 -9.88
CA MET A 199 7.99 -15.94 -10.92
C MET A 199 6.67 -16.45 -10.35
N ARG A 200 6.73 -17.38 -9.37
CA ARG A 200 5.53 -17.91 -8.70
C ARG A 200 4.78 -16.85 -7.89
N GLY A 201 5.49 -15.96 -7.20
CA GLY A 201 4.88 -14.85 -6.45
C GLY A 201 4.19 -13.85 -7.39
N THR A 202 4.86 -13.48 -8.48
CA THR A 202 4.29 -12.60 -9.51
C THR A 202 3.03 -13.21 -10.13
N LEU A 203 3.07 -14.50 -10.53
CA LEU A 203 1.90 -15.19 -11.09
C LEU A 203 0.73 -15.28 -10.10
N ARG A 204 1.01 -15.48 -8.80
CA ARG A 204 -0.03 -15.47 -7.77
C ARG A 204 -0.67 -14.08 -7.66
N ALA A 205 0.14 -13.03 -7.59
CA ALA A 205 -0.38 -11.65 -7.52
C ALA A 205 -1.22 -11.29 -8.75
N VAL A 206 -0.73 -11.63 -9.95
CA VAL A 206 -1.48 -11.40 -11.21
C VAL A 206 -2.81 -12.18 -11.21
N ARG A 207 -2.81 -13.43 -10.74
CA ARG A 207 -4.03 -14.24 -10.67
C ARG A 207 -5.03 -13.68 -9.65
N ASP A 208 -4.57 -13.26 -8.47
CA ASP A 208 -5.43 -12.66 -7.46
C ASP A 208 -6.04 -11.34 -7.99
N MET A 209 -5.23 -10.52 -8.67
CA MET A 209 -5.69 -9.29 -9.32
C MET A 209 -6.65 -9.57 -10.51
N ALA A 210 -6.39 -10.60 -11.30
CA ALA A 210 -7.30 -11.00 -12.39
C ALA A 210 -8.66 -11.46 -11.85
N GLY A 211 -8.70 -12.12 -10.68
CA GLY A 211 -9.94 -12.49 -10.01
C GLY A 211 -10.80 -11.30 -9.57
N VAL A 212 -10.19 -10.15 -9.34
CA VAL A 212 -10.90 -8.89 -9.03
C VAL A 212 -11.53 -8.29 -10.29
N LEU A 213 -10.94 -8.58 -11.45
CA LEU A 213 -11.41 -8.06 -12.75
C LEU A 213 -12.51 -8.94 -13.39
N GLY A 214 -12.70 -10.16 -12.94
CA GLY A 214 -13.78 -11.09 -13.43
C GLY A 214 -15.06 -10.83 -12.76
#